data_e8e2ff8bcc60f181adfc09939da30c0c
#
_entry.id   e8e2ff8bcc60f181adfc09939da30c0c
#
_cell.length_a   1.000
_cell.length_b   1.000
_cell.length_c   1.000
_cell.angle_alpha   90.00
_cell.angle_beta   90.00
_cell.angle_gamma   90.00
#
_symmetry.space_group_name_H-M   'P 1'
#
loop_
_entity.id
_entity.type
_entity.pdbx_description
1 polymer ?
#
loop_
_entity_poly.entity_id
_entity_poly.type
_entity_poly.pdbx_seq_one_letter_code
_entity_poly.pdbx_strand_id
1 'polypeptide(L)'
;MKWGCVLLKGGRGSRMGYRDKSELIWRGQTFGFRIRQELEQLGIPCFLSEAEKSSPSEDAGNKMALWSPVLDQIHQAGPMGGIVSCLKACLLKDSSMEGLFFVSCDLPFFRKEMAVRLAAAFKEGDDGVMWRTRDGRLHPVCAFYAKSALPVIESCLNEGEFRMRTLCSRLRMRILDTEKEHIPDTWFMNINRPEAYEALEDRKRPAVLAVSGSKNTGKTTLTEALVRELSKRGVKVAVIKHDGHDFTPDVPGTDSHRMKAAGAFGTVVYSEKRFCVVKEETKQAEDFIACFSEADLILLEGQKHSSYPKLETMRRVISTEPVCRQETVLAYVTDFGGGGIQGKWDETPVYPFQDMDRILELVIKVMDGYKG
;
A
#
# COMPACT_ATOMS: atom_id res chain seq x y z
N MET A 1 13.29 21.51 -8.67
CA MET A 1 12.34 22.12 -7.72
C MET A 1 12.62 21.58 -6.32
N LYS A 2 12.73 22.43 -5.32
CA LYS A 2 12.90 22.05 -3.91
C LYS A 2 11.54 22.10 -3.21
N TRP A 3 11.12 21.00 -2.64
CA TRP A 3 9.80 20.86 -2.04
C TRP A 3 9.82 19.93 -0.82
N GLY A 4 8.77 19.97 -0.02
CA GLY A 4 8.57 19.12 1.13
C GLY A 4 7.16 18.55 1.17
N CYS A 5 6.84 17.76 2.19
CA CYS A 5 5.52 17.18 2.38
C CYS A 5 4.95 17.50 3.76
N VAL A 6 3.63 17.49 3.85
CA VAL A 6 2.87 17.75 5.06
C VAL A 6 1.79 16.69 5.25
N LEU A 7 1.77 16.09 6.44
CA LEU A 7 0.60 15.37 6.91
C LEU A 7 -0.29 16.32 7.70
N LEU A 8 -1.50 16.56 7.21
CA LEU A 8 -2.53 17.32 7.91
C LEU A 8 -3.17 16.40 8.98
N LYS A 9 -2.72 16.57 10.22
CA LYS A 9 -3.28 15.91 11.40
C LYS A 9 -4.26 16.88 12.09
N GLY A 10 -5.40 17.11 11.49
CA GLY A 10 -6.32 18.07 12.08
C GLY A 10 -7.68 18.09 11.42
N GLY A 11 -8.67 18.10 12.26
CA GLY A 11 -10.08 18.21 11.97
C GLY A 11 -10.85 17.54 13.10
N ARG A 12 -11.59 18.30 13.89
CA ARG A 12 -12.53 17.74 14.87
C ARG A 12 -13.42 16.76 14.11
N GLY A 13 -13.16 15.46 14.27
CA GLY A 13 -13.90 14.36 13.65
C GLY A 13 -15.33 14.26 14.14
N SER A 14 -16.10 15.36 14.06
CA SER A 14 -17.48 15.45 14.53
C SER A 14 -18.37 14.31 13.98
N ARG A 15 -18.08 13.87 12.75
CA ARG A 15 -18.78 12.74 12.10
C ARG A 15 -18.27 11.36 12.55
N MET A 16 -17.12 11.28 13.22
CA MET A 16 -16.50 10.07 13.74
C MET A 16 -16.53 10.01 15.28
N GLY A 17 -17.46 10.74 15.92
CA GLY A 17 -17.56 10.79 17.38
C GLY A 17 -16.35 11.45 18.06
N TYR A 18 -15.77 12.47 17.44
CA TYR A 18 -14.59 13.22 17.93
C TYR A 18 -13.30 12.39 18.02
N ARG A 19 -13.21 11.21 17.40
CA ARG A 19 -11.97 10.44 17.33
C ARG A 19 -10.99 11.11 16.38
N ASP A 20 -9.72 11.15 16.77
CA ASP A 20 -8.64 11.56 15.87
C ASP A 20 -8.48 10.52 14.77
N LYS A 21 -8.72 10.95 13.53
CA LYS A 21 -8.64 10.04 12.37
C LYS A 21 -7.24 9.52 12.11
N SER A 22 -6.21 10.24 12.53
CA SER A 22 -4.83 9.78 12.38
C SER A 22 -4.52 8.55 13.24
N GLU A 23 -5.28 8.36 14.34
CA GLU A 23 -5.13 7.25 15.29
C GLU A 23 -6.07 6.06 14.96
N LEU A 24 -6.91 6.16 13.92
CA LEU A 24 -7.69 5.03 13.47
C LEU A 24 -6.75 3.92 13.01
N ILE A 25 -6.96 2.73 13.55
CA ILE A 25 -6.12 1.57 13.26
C ILE A 25 -6.71 0.81 12.09
N TRP A 26 -5.90 0.49 11.11
CA TRP A 26 -6.22 -0.45 10.06
C TRP A 26 -5.03 -1.37 9.85
N ARG A 27 -5.26 -2.67 10.03
CA ARG A 27 -4.22 -3.70 9.87
C ARG A 27 -3.02 -3.48 10.79
N GLY A 28 -3.29 -3.26 12.07
CA GLY A 28 -2.27 -3.11 13.10
C GLY A 28 -1.46 -1.81 13.04
N GLN A 29 -1.79 -0.89 12.13
CA GLN A 29 -1.11 0.40 12.01
C GLN A 29 -2.11 1.54 11.94
N THR A 30 -1.78 2.69 12.55
CA THR A 30 -2.63 3.87 12.44
C THR A 30 -2.58 4.47 11.03
N PHE A 31 -3.64 5.18 10.62
CA PHE A 31 -3.67 5.86 9.32
C PHE A 31 -2.52 6.87 9.21
N GLY A 32 -2.28 7.63 10.27
CA GLY A 32 -1.19 8.59 10.32
C GLY A 32 0.18 7.94 10.12
N PHE A 33 0.43 6.80 10.77
CA PHE A 33 1.68 6.05 10.63
C PHE A 33 1.90 5.53 9.20
N ARG A 34 0.86 4.99 8.57
CA ARG A 34 0.92 4.48 7.18
C ARG A 34 1.28 5.57 6.18
N ILE A 35 0.61 6.73 6.27
CA ILE A 35 0.89 7.87 5.38
C ILE A 35 2.31 8.39 5.63
N ARG A 36 2.74 8.45 6.89
CA ARG A 36 4.10 8.86 7.23
C ARG A 36 5.15 7.95 6.61
N GLN A 37 4.97 6.64 6.70
CA GLN A 37 5.88 5.67 6.07
C GLN A 37 6.03 5.88 4.55
N GLU A 38 4.94 6.20 3.86
CA GLU A 38 4.97 6.50 2.43
C GLU A 38 5.73 7.81 2.14
N LEU A 39 5.49 8.86 2.94
CA LEU A 39 6.15 10.15 2.76
C LEU A 39 7.65 10.12 3.13
N GLU A 40 8.03 9.38 4.16
CA GLU A 40 9.43 9.23 4.59
C GLU A 40 10.32 8.61 3.51
N GLN A 41 9.77 7.74 2.66
CA GLN A 41 10.50 7.15 1.53
C GLN A 41 10.93 8.18 0.48
N LEU A 42 10.34 9.38 0.48
CA LEU A 42 10.72 10.44 -0.46
C LEU A 42 12.07 11.11 -0.11
N GLY A 43 12.55 10.97 1.13
CA GLY A 43 13.80 11.57 1.58
C GLY A 43 13.81 13.11 1.55
N ILE A 44 12.64 13.75 1.64
CA ILE A 44 12.44 15.21 1.60
C ILE A 44 11.98 15.73 2.95
N PRO A 45 12.06 17.05 3.22
CA PRO A 45 11.54 17.63 4.46
C PRO A 45 10.08 17.29 4.70
N CYS A 46 9.76 16.82 5.92
CA CYS A 46 8.43 16.43 6.34
C CYS A 46 7.92 17.31 7.48
N PHE A 47 6.66 17.73 7.39
CA PHE A 47 5.98 18.57 8.38
C PHE A 47 4.70 17.88 8.85
N LEU A 48 4.39 18.04 10.13
CA LEU A 48 3.14 17.58 10.73
C LEU A 48 2.32 18.80 11.16
N SER A 49 1.16 19.02 10.52
CA SER A 49 0.24 20.08 10.92
C SER A 49 -0.64 19.59 12.06
N GLU A 50 -0.64 20.32 13.18
CA GLU A 50 -1.38 20.01 14.40
C GLU A 50 -2.25 21.19 14.82
N ALA A 51 -3.54 20.92 15.11
CA ALA A 51 -4.47 21.95 15.55
C ALA A 51 -4.22 22.42 17.01
N GLU A 52 -3.70 21.53 17.85
CA GLU A 52 -3.34 21.77 19.25
C GLU A 52 -2.04 21.03 19.55
N LYS A 53 -1.28 21.49 20.56
CA LYS A 53 -0.09 20.76 21.01
C LYS A 53 -0.53 19.38 21.52
N SER A 54 -0.23 18.34 20.78
CA SER A 54 -0.38 16.97 21.25
C SER A 54 0.67 16.69 22.32
N SER A 55 0.26 16.00 23.39
CA SER A 55 1.20 15.41 24.34
C SER A 55 2.11 14.44 23.56
N PRO A 56 3.41 14.32 23.89
CA PRO A 56 4.28 13.34 23.24
C PRO A 56 3.64 11.96 23.37
N SER A 57 3.26 11.36 22.27
CA SER A 57 2.84 9.95 22.26
C SER A 57 4.05 9.07 22.59
N GLU A 58 3.87 8.06 23.43
CA GLU A 58 4.92 7.13 23.88
C GLU A 58 5.61 6.35 22.72
N ASP A 59 5.05 6.41 21.52
CA ASP A 59 5.65 5.85 20.30
C ASP A 59 6.84 6.66 19.72
N ALA A 60 7.37 7.62 20.46
CA ALA A 60 8.52 8.46 20.07
C ALA A 60 9.89 7.75 20.14
N GLY A 61 9.93 6.45 19.86
CA GLY A 61 11.15 5.68 19.66
C GLY A 61 11.86 6.12 18.38
N ASN A 62 12.89 6.92 18.53
CA ASN A 62 14.07 7.12 17.63
C ASN A 62 13.90 7.47 16.13
N LYS A 63 12.69 7.66 15.55
CA LYS A 63 12.48 8.08 14.13
C LYS A 63 11.86 9.47 13.96
N MET A 64 11.66 10.22 15.02
CA MET A 64 11.04 11.55 14.98
C MET A 64 11.92 12.66 14.39
N ALA A 65 13.18 12.39 14.09
CA ALA A 65 14.13 13.37 13.59
C ALA A 65 13.82 13.96 12.20
N LEU A 66 12.94 13.31 11.42
CA LEU A 66 12.58 13.73 10.06
C LEU A 66 11.35 14.65 10.00
N TRP A 67 10.50 14.67 11.05
CA TRP A 67 9.23 15.40 11.07
C TRP A 67 9.33 16.68 11.90
N SER A 68 8.93 17.79 11.31
CA SER A 68 8.83 19.08 11.99
C SER A 68 7.37 19.36 12.34
N PRO A 69 6.98 19.36 13.62
CA PRO A 69 5.63 19.73 14.01
C PRO A 69 5.41 21.23 13.74
N VAL A 70 4.25 21.56 13.19
CA VAL A 70 3.80 22.93 12.94
C VAL A 70 2.42 23.10 13.55
N LEU A 71 2.30 24.00 14.50
CA LEU A 71 1.03 24.32 15.11
C LEU A 71 0.22 25.23 14.19
N ASP A 72 -1.06 24.91 13.97
CA ASP A 72 -1.97 25.71 13.18
C ASP A 72 -2.23 27.02 13.90
N GLN A 73 -1.82 28.14 13.30
CA GLN A 73 -1.94 29.47 13.90
C GLN A 73 -3.36 30.02 13.84
N ILE A 74 -4.21 29.49 12.95
CA ILE A 74 -5.57 29.96 12.73
C ILE A 74 -6.55 28.87 13.12
N HIS A 75 -7.15 29.05 14.29
CA HIS A 75 -8.12 28.09 14.81
C HIS A 75 -9.40 28.08 13.97
N GLN A 76 -10.01 26.91 13.80
CA GLN A 76 -11.26 26.67 13.08
C GLN A 76 -11.24 26.98 11.56
N ALA A 77 -10.08 27.25 10.98
CA ALA A 77 -9.93 27.46 9.54
C ALA A 77 -9.91 26.14 8.70
N GLY A 78 -10.11 24.99 9.37
CA GLY A 78 -10.06 23.70 8.71
C GLY A 78 -8.70 23.42 8.05
N PRO A 79 -8.64 22.69 6.93
CA PRO A 79 -7.37 22.36 6.25
C PRO A 79 -6.58 23.60 5.81
N MET A 80 -7.24 24.72 5.55
CA MET A 80 -6.62 25.96 5.07
C MET A 80 -5.68 26.54 6.13
N GLY A 81 -6.04 26.44 7.42
CA GLY A 81 -5.18 26.87 8.53
C GLY A 81 -3.87 26.10 8.57
N GLY A 82 -3.93 24.78 8.45
CA GLY A 82 -2.74 23.92 8.38
C GLY A 82 -1.87 24.20 7.16
N ILE A 83 -2.49 24.42 5.99
CA ILE A 83 -1.77 24.73 4.75
C ILE A 83 -0.98 26.02 4.89
N VAL A 84 -1.60 27.11 5.34
CA VAL A 84 -0.92 28.42 5.49
C VAL A 84 0.18 28.35 6.55
N SER A 85 -0.10 27.70 7.71
CA SER A 85 0.87 27.59 8.80
C SER A 85 2.11 26.81 8.38
N CYS A 86 1.94 25.70 7.67
CA CYS A 86 3.06 24.88 7.19
C CYS A 86 3.84 25.58 6.06
N LEU A 87 3.19 26.25 5.11
CA LEU A 87 3.87 27.04 4.08
C LEU A 87 4.74 28.13 4.70
N LYS A 88 4.21 28.90 5.66
CA LYS A 88 4.96 29.93 6.38
C LYS A 88 6.16 29.35 7.14
N ALA A 89 5.92 28.31 7.93
CA ALA A 89 6.98 27.66 8.71
C ALA A 89 8.09 27.10 7.83
N CYS A 90 7.73 26.52 6.69
CA CYS A 90 8.68 26.00 5.73
C CYS A 90 9.54 27.13 5.12
N LEU A 91 8.92 28.21 4.65
CA LEU A 91 9.62 29.34 4.03
C LEU A 91 10.51 30.09 5.01
N LEU A 92 10.15 30.13 6.30
CA LEU A 92 11.01 30.67 7.37
C LEU A 92 12.26 29.81 7.60
N LYS A 93 12.14 28.49 7.47
CA LYS A 93 13.29 27.58 7.58
C LYS A 93 14.19 27.60 6.35
N ASP A 94 13.58 27.67 5.17
CA ASP A 94 14.28 27.58 3.90
C ASP A 94 13.49 28.34 2.81
N SER A 95 13.92 29.55 2.54
CA SER A 95 13.31 30.44 1.54
C SER A 95 13.45 29.92 0.09
N SER A 96 14.34 28.95 -0.14
CA SER A 96 14.52 28.31 -1.47
C SER A 96 13.48 27.25 -1.80
N MET A 97 12.58 26.92 -0.86
CA MET A 97 11.49 26.00 -1.10
C MET A 97 10.47 26.61 -2.06
N GLU A 98 10.05 25.80 -3.03
CA GLU A 98 9.05 26.22 -4.04
C GLU A 98 7.61 25.95 -3.60
N GLY A 99 7.41 24.94 -2.75
CA GLY A 99 6.10 24.57 -2.24
C GLY A 99 6.11 23.31 -1.40
N LEU A 100 4.92 22.90 -0.99
CA LEU A 100 4.69 21.71 -0.17
C LEU A 100 3.56 20.85 -0.76
N PHE A 101 3.75 19.54 -0.68
CA PHE A 101 2.69 18.58 -0.90
C PHE A 101 1.94 18.33 0.42
N PHE A 102 0.62 18.35 0.37
CA PHE A 102 -0.26 18.12 1.51
C PHE A 102 -1.08 16.85 1.32
N VAL A 103 -1.22 16.09 2.39
CA VAL A 103 -2.13 14.95 2.45
C VAL A 103 -2.87 14.93 3.78
N SER A 104 -4.18 14.63 3.74
CA SER A 104 -5.01 14.46 4.92
C SER A 104 -4.86 13.05 5.50
N CYS A 105 -4.92 12.93 6.84
CA CYS A 105 -4.84 11.65 7.55
C CYS A 105 -6.01 10.69 7.27
N ASP A 106 -7.06 11.10 6.56
CA ASP A 106 -8.22 10.27 6.23
C ASP A 106 -8.09 9.50 4.90
N LEU A 107 -6.88 9.47 4.28
CA LEU A 107 -6.55 8.73 3.07
C LEU A 107 -5.64 7.52 3.38
N PRO A 108 -6.14 6.44 3.99
CA PRO A 108 -5.31 5.31 4.43
C PRO A 108 -4.64 4.53 3.29
N PHE A 109 -5.09 4.74 2.05
CA PHE A 109 -4.54 4.12 0.83
C PHE A 109 -3.58 5.04 0.07
N PHE A 110 -3.19 6.16 0.66
CA PHE A 110 -2.21 7.07 0.08
C PHE A 110 -0.92 6.33 -0.32
N ARG A 111 -0.35 6.73 -1.47
CA ARG A 111 0.93 6.26 -1.98
C ARG A 111 1.81 7.45 -2.35
N LYS A 112 3.11 7.33 -2.09
CA LYS A 112 4.10 8.38 -2.37
C LYS A 112 4.12 8.84 -3.83
N GLU A 113 3.77 7.94 -4.78
CA GLU A 113 3.67 8.23 -6.20
C GLU A 113 2.70 9.38 -6.48
N MET A 114 1.64 9.54 -5.67
CA MET A 114 0.70 10.64 -5.79
C MET A 114 1.38 12.00 -5.57
N ALA A 115 2.26 12.09 -4.58
CA ALA A 115 3.01 13.31 -4.28
C ALA A 115 4.07 13.60 -5.37
N VAL A 116 4.81 12.57 -5.79
CA VAL A 116 5.86 12.68 -6.80
C VAL A 116 5.30 13.18 -8.12
N ARG A 117 4.15 12.65 -8.56
CA ARG A 117 3.51 13.06 -9.81
C ARG A 117 3.03 14.49 -9.79
N LEU A 118 2.40 14.94 -8.69
CA LEU A 118 1.99 16.33 -8.55
C LEU A 118 3.18 17.29 -8.58
N ALA A 119 4.25 16.95 -7.83
CA ALA A 119 5.45 17.77 -7.81
C ALA A 119 6.12 17.85 -9.20
N ALA A 120 6.15 16.74 -9.94
CA ALA A 120 6.72 16.68 -11.29
C ALA A 120 5.88 17.47 -12.33
N ALA A 121 4.57 17.56 -12.12
CA ALA A 121 3.67 18.27 -13.03
C ALA A 121 3.61 19.78 -12.78
N PHE A 122 4.13 20.27 -11.65
CA PHE A 122 4.17 21.69 -11.32
C PHE A 122 5.00 22.46 -12.35
N LYS A 123 4.47 23.59 -12.80
CA LYS A 123 5.14 24.51 -13.73
C LYS A 123 5.20 25.93 -13.16
N GLU A 124 6.17 26.69 -13.61
CA GLU A 124 6.24 28.12 -13.31
C GLU A 124 4.93 28.82 -13.71
N GLY A 125 4.40 29.61 -12.80
CA GLY A 125 3.12 30.28 -12.95
C GLY A 125 1.91 29.55 -12.38
N ASP A 126 2.03 28.26 -12.00
CA ASP A 126 1.00 27.56 -11.24
C ASP A 126 1.07 27.97 -9.75
N ASP A 127 -0.07 28.06 -9.07
CA ASP A 127 -0.14 28.23 -7.62
C ASP A 127 -0.25 26.88 -6.90
N GLY A 128 -0.50 25.81 -7.65
CA GLY A 128 -0.52 24.45 -7.16
C GLY A 128 -0.93 23.42 -8.20
N VAL A 129 -0.89 22.16 -7.79
CA VAL A 129 -1.32 21.01 -8.61
C VAL A 129 -2.16 20.09 -7.74
N MET A 130 -3.31 19.63 -8.25
CA MET A 130 -4.19 18.71 -7.53
C MET A 130 -4.75 17.60 -8.40
N TRP A 131 -5.20 16.54 -7.76
CA TRP A 131 -5.82 15.41 -8.41
C TRP A 131 -7.32 15.64 -8.71
N ARG A 132 -7.78 15.05 -9.81
CA ARG A 132 -9.19 14.84 -10.14
C ARG A 132 -9.40 13.35 -10.40
N THR A 133 -10.30 12.72 -9.64
CA THR A 133 -10.73 11.34 -9.86
C THR A 133 -11.70 11.22 -11.03
N ARG A 134 -11.94 9.99 -11.52
CA ARG A 134 -12.81 9.71 -12.68
C ARG A 134 -14.26 10.19 -12.49
N ASP A 135 -14.74 10.21 -11.25
CA ASP A 135 -16.04 10.78 -10.87
C ASP A 135 -16.08 12.32 -10.92
N GLY A 136 -14.99 12.97 -11.33
CA GLY A 136 -14.86 14.43 -11.41
C GLY A 136 -14.52 15.13 -10.10
N ARG A 137 -14.32 14.37 -9.00
CA ARG A 137 -14.02 14.92 -7.68
C ARG A 137 -12.59 15.44 -7.61
N LEU A 138 -12.46 16.69 -7.10
CA LEU A 138 -11.17 17.32 -6.81
C LEU A 138 -10.70 16.99 -5.39
N HIS A 139 -9.38 16.86 -5.22
CA HIS A 139 -8.74 16.48 -3.96
C HIS A 139 -7.81 17.56 -3.41
N PRO A 140 -8.34 18.69 -2.92
CA PRO A 140 -7.56 19.84 -2.48
C PRO A 140 -6.73 19.59 -1.21
N VAL A 141 -7.01 18.52 -0.46
CA VAL A 141 -6.23 18.11 0.72
C VAL A 141 -5.31 16.90 0.41
N CYS A 142 -5.17 16.56 -0.87
CA CYS A 142 -4.14 15.69 -1.43
C CYS A 142 -3.57 16.40 -2.67
N ALA A 143 -2.83 17.51 -2.43
CA ALA A 143 -2.45 18.47 -3.43
C ALA A 143 -1.08 19.11 -3.12
N PHE A 144 -0.41 19.59 -4.17
CA PHE A 144 0.77 20.42 -4.06
C PHE A 144 0.36 21.89 -4.10
N TYR A 145 0.83 22.68 -3.15
CA TYR A 145 0.67 24.14 -3.12
C TYR A 145 2.03 24.81 -3.18
N ALA A 146 2.19 25.70 -4.14
CA ALA A 146 3.39 26.53 -4.28
C ALA A 146 3.39 27.68 -3.28
N LYS A 147 4.56 28.26 -3.03
CA LYS A 147 4.70 29.46 -2.20
C LYS A 147 3.88 30.63 -2.73
N SER A 148 3.64 30.72 -4.03
CA SER A 148 2.80 31.75 -4.65
C SER A 148 1.32 31.67 -4.25
N ALA A 149 0.85 30.52 -3.74
CA ALA A 149 -0.51 30.38 -3.22
C ALA A 149 -0.73 31.14 -1.91
N LEU A 150 0.33 31.44 -1.15
CA LEU A 150 0.24 31.99 0.21
C LEU A 150 -0.58 33.29 0.29
N PRO A 151 -0.36 34.33 -0.55
CA PRO A 151 -1.15 35.57 -0.47
C PRO A 151 -2.64 35.33 -0.71
N VAL A 152 -3.00 34.41 -1.60
CA VAL A 152 -4.41 34.09 -1.90
C VAL A 152 -5.06 33.35 -0.74
N ILE A 153 -4.32 32.43 -0.10
CA ILE A 153 -4.81 31.72 1.10
C ILE A 153 -5.05 32.72 2.23
N GLU A 154 -4.11 33.65 2.47
CA GLU A 154 -4.25 34.69 3.49
C GLU A 154 -5.45 35.62 3.22
N SER A 155 -5.67 36.01 1.97
CA SER A 155 -6.86 36.79 1.59
C SER A 155 -8.15 36.04 1.93
N CYS A 156 -8.27 34.77 1.55
CA CYS A 156 -9.44 33.96 1.90
C CYS A 156 -9.67 33.88 3.42
N LEU A 157 -8.61 33.71 4.19
CA LEU A 157 -8.70 33.63 5.65
C LEU A 157 -9.14 34.92 6.27
N ASN A 158 -8.61 36.06 5.77
CA ASN A 158 -8.99 37.42 6.24
C ASN A 158 -10.43 37.73 5.90
N GLU A 159 -10.97 37.21 4.81
CA GLU A 159 -12.37 37.36 4.39
C GLU A 159 -13.32 36.40 5.16
N GLY A 160 -12.81 35.51 6.00
CA GLY A 160 -13.59 34.46 6.69
C GLY A 160 -14.05 33.33 5.76
N GLU A 161 -13.43 33.16 4.59
CA GLU A 161 -13.75 32.10 3.66
C GLU A 161 -12.81 30.92 3.91
N PHE A 162 -13.35 29.81 4.43
CA PHE A 162 -12.58 28.60 4.82
C PHE A 162 -12.82 27.40 3.91
N ARG A 163 -13.62 27.54 2.83
CA ARG A 163 -13.94 26.46 1.93
C ARG A 163 -12.81 26.20 0.95
N MET A 164 -12.26 25.00 0.97
CA MET A 164 -11.20 24.60 0.04
C MET A 164 -11.60 24.74 -1.44
N ARG A 165 -12.89 24.54 -1.76
CA ARG A 165 -13.39 24.73 -3.13
C ARG A 165 -13.26 26.19 -3.60
N THR A 166 -13.59 27.13 -2.73
CA THR A 166 -13.45 28.58 -3.03
C THR A 166 -11.99 28.96 -3.18
N LEU A 167 -11.11 28.47 -2.28
CA LEU A 167 -9.67 28.67 -2.42
C LEU A 167 -9.16 28.18 -3.78
N CYS A 168 -9.46 26.94 -4.15
CA CYS A 168 -8.99 26.36 -5.41
C CYS A 168 -9.51 27.10 -6.65
N SER A 169 -10.69 27.74 -6.58
CA SER A 169 -11.20 28.56 -7.69
C SER A 169 -10.50 29.93 -7.84
N ARG A 170 -9.82 30.40 -6.78
CA ARG A 170 -9.04 31.64 -6.79
C ARG A 170 -7.57 31.42 -7.15
N LEU A 171 -7.09 30.18 -7.06
CA LEU A 171 -5.73 29.77 -7.37
C LEU A 171 -5.62 29.26 -8.81
N ARG A 172 -4.45 29.44 -9.42
CA ARG A 172 -4.11 28.81 -10.70
C ARG A 172 -3.69 27.37 -10.45
N MET A 173 -4.69 26.51 -10.24
CA MET A 173 -4.47 25.11 -9.94
C MET A 173 -4.39 24.29 -11.23
N ARG A 174 -3.25 23.62 -11.45
CA ARG A 174 -3.14 22.58 -12.47
C ARG A 174 -3.84 21.31 -11.99
N ILE A 175 -4.63 20.69 -12.85
CA ILE A 175 -5.37 19.47 -12.52
C ILE A 175 -4.76 18.30 -13.26
N LEU A 176 -4.43 17.24 -12.51
CA LEU A 176 -4.06 15.94 -13.03
C LEU A 176 -5.22 14.97 -12.88
N ASP A 177 -5.57 14.31 -13.99
CA ASP A 177 -6.62 13.29 -14.01
C ASP A 177 -6.03 11.93 -13.64
N THR A 178 -6.61 11.26 -12.64
CA THR A 178 -6.16 9.92 -12.22
C THR A 178 -6.21 8.91 -13.37
N GLU A 179 -7.18 9.04 -14.26
CA GLU A 179 -7.30 8.19 -15.44
C GLU A 179 -6.13 8.35 -16.40
N LYS A 180 -5.75 9.59 -16.73
CA LYS A 180 -4.64 9.88 -17.64
C LYS A 180 -3.27 9.50 -17.05
N GLU A 181 -3.15 9.62 -15.73
CA GLU A 181 -1.94 9.30 -14.99
C GLU A 181 -1.88 7.82 -14.55
N HIS A 182 -2.89 7.02 -14.90
CA HIS A 182 -3.01 5.61 -14.51
C HIS A 182 -2.90 5.38 -12.99
N ILE A 183 -3.43 6.33 -12.20
CA ILE A 183 -3.51 6.23 -10.74
C ILE A 183 -4.87 5.64 -10.36
N PRO A 184 -4.91 4.59 -9.52
CA PRO A 184 -6.17 4.01 -9.05
C PRO A 184 -6.96 4.99 -8.17
N ASP A 185 -8.24 5.21 -8.46
CA ASP A 185 -9.13 6.07 -7.65
C ASP A 185 -9.29 5.54 -6.21
N THR A 186 -9.05 4.25 -5.99
CA THR A 186 -9.05 3.65 -4.65
C THR A 186 -8.02 4.27 -3.71
N TRP A 187 -6.93 4.86 -4.22
CA TRP A 187 -5.93 5.57 -3.41
C TRP A 187 -6.49 6.85 -2.78
N PHE A 188 -7.58 7.38 -3.33
CA PHE A 188 -8.31 8.57 -2.84
C PHE A 188 -9.52 8.23 -1.98
N MET A 189 -9.68 6.96 -1.61
CA MET A 189 -10.76 6.54 -0.74
C MET A 189 -10.60 7.18 0.64
N ASN A 190 -11.57 8.03 0.97
CA ASN A 190 -11.57 8.84 2.17
C ASN A 190 -12.45 8.17 3.24
N ILE A 191 -11.91 7.99 4.44
CA ILE A 191 -12.59 7.37 5.58
C ILE A 191 -13.07 8.45 6.53
N ASN A 192 -14.30 8.92 6.31
CA ASN A 192 -14.90 10.05 7.02
C ASN A 192 -16.11 9.69 7.89
N ARG A 193 -16.59 8.44 7.84
CA ARG A 193 -17.77 7.96 8.55
C ARG A 193 -17.48 6.62 9.22
N PRO A 194 -18.12 6.32 10.37
CA PRO A 194 -17.96 5.05 11.05
C PRO A 194 -18.23 3.85 10.14
N GLU A 195 -19.27 3.92 9.32
CA GLU A 195 -19.66 2.83 8.41
C GLU A 195 -18.60 2.54 7.36
N ALA A 196 -17.90 3.59 6.89
CA ALA A 196 -16.79 3.44 5.95
C ALA A 196 -15.54 2.83 6.61
N TYR A 197 -15.35 3.11 7.92
CA TYR A 197 -14.28 2.50 8.70
C TYR A 197 -14.58 1.04 9.02
N GLU A 198 -15.80 0.72 9.45
CA GLU A 198 -16.26 -0.66 9.67
C GLU A 198 -16.15 -1.49 8.38
N ALA A 199 -16.56 -0.92 7.24
CA ALA A 199 -16.41 -1.57 5.93
C ALA A 199 -14.93 -1.78 5.52
N LEU A 200 -14.00 -1.02 6.09
CA LEU A 200 -12.56 -1.27 5.94
C LEU A 200 -12.08 -2.46 6.78
N GLU A 201 -12.58 -2.58 8.00
CA GLU A 201 -12.27 -3.71 8.89
C GLU A 201 -12.85 -5.01 8.35
N ASP A 202 -14.05 -4.95 7.76
CA ASP A 202 -14.70 -6.09 7.08
C ASP A 202 -13.98 -6.52 5.78
N ARG A 203 -13.16 -5.66 5.18
CA ARG A 203 -12.27 -6.05 4.09
C ARG A 203 -11.12 -6.89 4.64
N LYS A 204 -11.39 -8.17 4.87
CA LYS A 204 -10.39 -9.18 5.22
C LYS A 204 -9.26 -9.12 4.18
N ARG A 205 -8.01 -8.99 4.64
CA ARG A 205 -6.90 -9.32 3.75
C ARG A 205 -6.90 -10.83 3.55
N PRO A 206 -6.63 -11.29 2.34
CA PRO A 206 -6.21 -12.66 2.20
C PRO A 206 -5.01 -12.91 3.12
N ALA A 207 -5.02 -13.99 3.86
CA ALA A 207 -3.80 -14.47 4.47
C ALA A 207 -2.79 -14.78 3.35
N VAL A 208 -1.51 -14.53 3.59
CA VAL A 208 -0.47 -14.81 2.59
C VAL A 208 0.48 -15.84 3.16
N LEU A 209 0.65 -16.96 2.45
CA LEU A 209 1.54 -18.03 2.81
C LEU A 209 2.39 -18.42 1.60
N ALA A 210 3.71 -18.48 1.76
CA ALA A 210 4.57 -18.93 0.69
C ALA A 210 4.80 -20.46 0.77
N VAL A 211 4.84 -21.11 -0.39
CA VAL A 211 5.33 -22.48 -0.57
C VAL A 211 6.66 -22.38 -1.31
N SER A 212 7.75 -22.57 -0.58
CA SER A 212 9.11 -22.29 -1.05
C SER A 212 9.99 -23.52 -0.97
N GLY A 213 11.20 -23.43 -1.49
CA GLY A 213 12.19 -24.52 -1.52
C GLY A 213 12.97 -24.54 -2.82
N SER A 214 13.94 -25.42 -2.93
CA SER A 214 14.76 -25.61 -4.13
C SER A 214 13.93 -26.07 -5.34
N LYS A 215 14.50 -26.03 -6.55
CA LYS A 215 13.83 -26.54 -7.75
C LYS A 215 13.52 -28.03 -7.59
N ASN A 216 12.35 -28.48 -8.05
CA ASN A 216 11.90 -29.90 -8.03
C ASN A 216 11.69 -30.51 -6.64
N THR A 217 11.56 -29.73 -5.56
CA THR A 217 11.28 -30.25 -4.22
C THR A 217 9.80 -30.54 -3.93
N GLY A 218 8.91 -30.31 -4.90
CA GLY A 218 7.48 -30.60 -4.75
C GLY A 218 6.61 -29.40 -4.37
N LYS A 219 7.10 -28.16 -4.57
CA LYS A 219 6.32 -26.92 -4.31
C LYS A 219 4.96 -26.92 -5.01
N THR A 220 4.95 -27.12 -6.32
CA THR A 220 3.71 -27.11 -7.11
C THR A 220 2.76 -28.22 -6.67
N THR A 221 3.27 -29.41 -6.37
CA THR A 221 2.46 -30.53 -5.87
C THR A 221 1.80 -30.21 -4.53
N LEU A 222 2.55 -29.58 -3.60
CA LEU A 222 2.00 -29.16 -2.32
C LEU A 222 0.99 -28.01 -2.49
N THR A 223 1.31 -27.02 -3.30
CA THR A 223 0.40 -25.90 -3.61
C THR A 223 -0.90 -26.41 -4.19
N GLU A 224 -0.85 -27.32 -5.17
CA GLU A 224 -2.02 -27.93 -5.78
C GLU A 224 -2.87 -28.71 -4.76
N ALA A 225 -2.24 -29.49 -3.89
CA ALA A 225 -2.93 -30.23 -2.84
C ALA A 225 -3.63 -29.29 -1.85
N LEU A 226 -2.95 -28.20 -1.41
CA LEU A 226 -3.53 -27.17 -0.54
C LEU A 226 -4.73 -26.49 -1.20
N VAL A 227 -4.61 -26.07 -2.45
CA VAL A 227 -5.71 -25.44 -3.19
C VAL A 227 -6.92 -26.38 -3.23
N ARG A 228 -6.69 -27.65 -3.57
CA ARG A 228 -7.77 -28.65 -3.66
C ARG A 228 -8.50 -28.84 -2.34
N GLU A 229 -7.77 -29.05 -1.26
CA GLU A 229 -8.36 -29.35 0.04
C GLU A 229 -9.02 -28.10 0.71
N LEU A 230 -8.43 -26.94 0.53
CA LEU A 230 -9.02 -25.68 1.03
C LEU A 230 -10.25 -25.28 0.24
N SER A 231 -10.25 -25.45 -1.10
CA SER A 231 -11.42 -25.16 -1.94
C SER A 231 -12.60 -26.04 -1.60
N LYS A 232 -12.40 -27.34 -1.27
CA LYS A 232 -13.45 -28.25 -0.76
C LYS A 232 -14.08 -27.73 0.53
N ARG A 233 -13.35 -26.96 1.33
CA ARG A 233 -13.78 -26.35 2.60
C ARG A 233 -14.40 -24.96 2.40
N GLY A 234 -14.61 -24.53 1.14
CA GLY A 234 -15.19 -23.23 0.80
C GLY A 234 -14.25 -22.04 0.91
N VAL A 235 -12.92 -22.28 1.10
CA VAL A 235 -11.92 -21.22 1.16
C VAL A 235 -11.60 -20.75 -0.26
N LYS A 236 -11.68 -19.43 -0.50
CA LYS A 236 -11.24 -18.83 -1.76
C LYS A 236 -9.74 -18.67 -1.78
N VAL A 237 -9.06 -19.56 -2.50
CA VAL A 237 -7.60 -19.55 -2.61
C VAL A 237 -7.17 -18.95 -3.94
N ALA A 238 -6.29 -17.96 -3.89
CA ALA A 238 -5.54 -17.48 -5.07
C ALA A 238 -4.11 -18.00 -5.03
N VAL A 239 -3.50 -18.21 -6.19
CA VAL A 239 -2.10 -18.63 -6.30
C VAL A 239 -1.35 -17.60 -7.12
N ILE A 240 -0.22 -17.12 -6.59
CA ILE A 240 0.74 -16.28 -7.30
C ILE A 240 2.02 -17.07 -7.43
N LYS A 241 2.39 -17.40 -8.65
CA LYS A 241 3.62 -18.14 -8.94
C LYS A 241 4.68 -17.17 -9.46
N HIS A 242 5.85 -17.19 -8.82
CA HIS A 242 7.04 -16.54 -9.34
C HIS A 242 7.86 -17.56 -10.13
N ASP A 243 7.99 -17.36 -11.42
CA ASP A 243 8.92 -18.13 -12.25
C ASP A 243 10.27 -17.39 -12.29
N GLY A 244 11.35 -18.13 -12.00
CA GLY A 244 12.72 -17.57 -12.06
C GLY A 244 13.27 -17.47 -13.48
N HIS A 245 12.50 -17.89 -14.47
CA HIS A 245 12.81 -17.82 -15.90
C HIS A 245 11.67 -17.11 -16.62
N ASP A 246 11.97 -16.59 -17.81
CA ASP A 246 10.94 -16.05 -18.68
C ASP A 246 9.92 -17.13 -19.08
N PHE A 247 8.65 -16.75 -19.15
CA PHE A 247 7.56 -17.68 -19.47
C PHE A 247 6.70 -17.13 -20.62
N THR A 248 6.14 -18.03 -21.41
CA THR A 248 5.22 -17.66 -22.49
C THR A 248 3.79 -17.87 -22.00
N PRO A 249 3.02 -16.79 -21.74
CA PRO A 249 1.65 -16.91 -21.23
C PRO A 249 0.64 -17.36 -22.28
N ASP A 250 0.93 -17.08 -23.56
CA ASP A 250 0.05 -17.33 -24.69
C ASP A 250 0.43 -18.61 -25.45
N VAL A 251 -0.58 -19.27 -25.99
CA VAL A 251 -0.35 -20.37 -26.93
C VAL A 251 0.12 -19.80 -28.28
N PRO A 252 1.26 -20.26 -28.82
CA PRO A 252 1.74 -19.82 -30.12
C PRO A 252 0.68 -19.95 -31.22
N GLY A 253 0.48 -18.87 -32.01
CA GLY A 253 -0.49 -18.85 -33.11
C GLY A 253 -1.87 -18.33 -32.77
N THR A 254 -2.19 -18.10 -31.48
CA THR A 254 -3.43 -17.44 -31.07
C THR A 254 -3.43 -15.95 -31.44
N ASP A 255 -4.60 -15.31 -31.47
CA ASP A 255 -4.73 -13.89 -31.82
C ASP A 255 -3.99 -13.00 -30.82
N SER A 256 -4.08 -13.28 -29.51
CA SER A 256 -3.34 -12.56 -28.48
C SER A 256 -1.82 -12.68 -28.67
N HIS A 257 -1.32 -13.88 -28.96
CA HIS A 257 0.09 -14.09 -29.28
C HIS A 257 0.54 -13.30 -30.52
N ARG A 258 -0.28 -13.26 -31.58
CA ARG A 258 0.01 -12.50 -32.81
C ARG A 258 0.03 -10.99 -32.55
N MET A 259 -0.90 -10.47 -31.74
CA MET A 259 -0.92 -9.06 -31.34
C MET A 259 0.32 -8.68 -30.53
N LYS A 260 0.74 -9.52 -29.60
CA LYS A 260 1.98 -9.34 -28.85
C LYS A 260 3.19 -9.35 -29.78
N ALA A 261 3.30 -10.31 -30.67
CA ALA A 261 4.41 -10.40 -31.64
C ALA A 261 4.47 -9.20 -32.58
N ALA A 262 3.33 -8.54 -32.83
CA ALA A 262 3.25 -7.31 -33.60
C ALA A 262 3.65 -6.05 -32.80
N GLY A 263 4.02 -6.17 -31.50
CA GLY A 263 4.51 -5.07 -30.67
C GLY A 263 3.49 -4.45 -29.74
N ALA A 264 2.36 -5.13 -29.43
CA ALA A 264 1.43 -4.63 -28.45
C ALA A 264 2.09 -4.59 -27.05
N PHE A 265 2.02 -3.46 -26.38
CA PHE A 265 2.51 -3.25 -25.00
C PHE A 265 1.85 -4.19 -24.00
N GLY A 266 0.59 -4.56 -24.22
CA GLY A 266 -0.15 -5.51 -23.42
C GLY A 266 -1.37 -6.01 -24.17
N THR A 267 -1.86 -7.18 -23.76
CA THR A 267 -3.05 -7.81 -24.32
C THR A 267 -4.02 -8.18 -23.19
N VAL A 268 -5.31 -8.04 -23.45
CA VAL A 268 -6.38 -8.51 -22.59
C VAL A 268 -7.30 -9.41 -23.42
N VAL A 269 -7.50 -10.62 -22.93
CA VAL A 269 -8.52 -11.54 -23.47
C VAL A 269 -9.58 -11.75 -22.39
N TYR A 270 -10.83 -11.52 -22.70
CA TYR A 270 -11.90 -11.67 -21.72
C TYR A 270 -13.16 -12.31 -22.34
N SER A 271 -13.94 -12.91 -21.47
CA SER A 271 -15.26 -13.47 -21.76
C SER A 271 -16.20 -13.18 -20.60
N GLU A 272 -17.45 -13.60 -20.69
CA GLU A 272 -18.41 -13.47 -19.59
C GLU A 272 -17.96 -14.12 -18.26
N LYS A 273 -17.02 -15.08 -18.30
CA LYS A 273 -16.64 -15.90 -17.13
C LYS A 273 -15.20 -15.69 -16.66
N ARG A 274 -14.32 -15.16 -17.49
CA ARG A 274 -12.90 -15.04 -17.17
C ARG A 274 -12.21 -14.00 -18.03
N PHE A 275 -11.09 -13.53 -17.55
CA PHE A 275 -10.18 -12.68 -18.33
C PHE A 275 -8.72 -13.07 -18.07
N CYS A 276 -7.85 -12.72 -19.01
CA CYS A 276 -6.41 -12.81 -18.88
C CYS A 276 -5.79 -11.49 -19.30
N VAL A 277 -4.81 -11.01 -18.56
CA VAL A 277 -4.04 -9.81 -18.86
C VAL A 277 -2.58 -10.22 -18.98
N VAL A 278 -1.97 -9.90 -20.11
CA VAL A 278 -0.52 -10.06 -20.33
C VAL A 278 0.07 -8.69 -20.57
N LYS A 279 1.15 -8.39 -19.84
CA LYS A 279 1.82 -7.08 -19.91
C LYS A 279 3.32 -7.29 -19.77
N GLU A 280 4.11 -6.68 -20.63
CA GLU A 280 5.57 -6.69 -20.61
C GLU A 280 6.07 -5.66 -19.58
N GLU A 281 5.85 -5.95 -18.31
CA GLU A 281 6.15 -5.03 -17.20
C GLU A 281 6.57 -5.83 -15.95
N THR A 282 7.64 -5.41 -15.31
CA THR A 282 8.08 -6.01 -14.06
C THR A 282 7.25 -5.51 -12.89
N LYS A 283 6.76 -6.43 -12.05
CA LYS A 283 5.99 -6.12 -10.82
C LYS A 283 6.49 -6.95 -9.64
N GLN A 284 6.21 -6.46 -8.44
CA GLN A 284 6.50 -7.17 -7.20
C GLN A 284 5.31 -8.06 -6.78
N ALA A 285 5.55 -9.02 -5.88
CA ALA A 285 4.49 -9.90 -5.39
C ALA A 285 3.33 -9.13 -4.74
N GLU A 286 3.63 -8.02 -4.08
CA GLU A 286 2.67 -7.12 -3.42
C GLU A 286 1.64 -6.55 -4.39
N ASP A 287 2.05 -6.23 -5.61
CA ASP A 287 1.15 -5.73 -6.66
C ASP A 287 0.13 -6.79 -7.07
N PHE A 288 0.57 -8.05 -7.14
CA PHE A 288 -0.30 -9.17 -7.49
C PHE A 288 -1.21 -9.59 -6.33
N ILE A 289 -0.74 -9.49 -5.08
CA ILE A 289 -1.56 -9.72 -3.88
C ILE A 289 -2.77 -8.76 -3.88
N ALA A 290 -2.56 -7.51 -4.26
CA ALA A 290 -3.65 -6.53 -4.35
C ALA A 290 -4.72 -6.90 -5.39
N CYS A 291 -4.37 -7.68 -6.43
CA CYS A 291 -5.32 -8.13 -7.45
C CYS A 291 -6.33 -9.18 -6.93
N PHE A 292 -6.04 -9.83 -5.79
CA PHE A 292 -6.86 -10.90 -5.20
C PHE A 292 -7.35 -10.53 -3.80
N SER A 293 -7.75 -9.27 -3.60
CA SER A 293 -8.20 -8.76 -2.29
C SER A 293 -9.45 -9.48 -1.75
N GLU A 294 -10.21 -10.16 -2.60
CA GLU A 294 -11.39 -10.94 -2.27
C GLU A 294 -11.08 -12.40 -1.88
N ALA A 295 -9.83 -12.84 -2.00
CA ALA A 295 -9.43 -14.18 -1.59
C ALA A 295 -9.35 -14.28 -0.04
N ASP A 296 -9.56 -15.48 0.50
CA ASP A 296 -9.33 -15.76 1.91
C ASP A 296 -7.84 -16.06 2.18
N LEU A 297 -7.18 -16.70 1.21
CA LEU A 297 -5.77 -17.07 1.25
C LEU A 297 -5.10 -16.85 -0.11
N ILE A 298 -3.89 -16.32 -0.08
CA ILE A 298 -2.99 -16.28 -1.23
C ILE A 298 -1.79 -17.20 -0.96
N LEU A 299 -1.59 -18.16 -1.84
CA LEU A 299 -0.39 -19.01 -1.85
C LEU A 299 0.63 -18.42 -2.83
N LEU A 300 1.81 -18.09 -2.32
CA LEU A 300 2.95 -17.64 -3.13
C LEU A 300 3.85 -18.84 -3.45
N GLU A 301 3.82 -19.34 -4.67
CA GLU A 301 4.77 -20.39 -5.09
C GLU A 301 6.13 -19.77 -5.44
N GLY A 302 7.15 -20.15 -4.68
CA GLY A 302 8.49 -19.57 -4.77
C GLY A 302 8.79 -18.58 -3.64
N GLN A 303 9.33 -17.39 -3.96
CA GLN A 303 9.55 -16.30 -3.00
C GLN A 303 10.37 -16.65 -1.74
N LYS A 304 11.41 -17.48 -1.89
CA LYS A 304 12.24 -18.00 -0.79
C LYS A 304 12.89 -16.90 0.08
N HIS A 305 13.11 -15.71 -0.47
CA HIS A 305 13.73 -14.58 0.22
C HIS A 305 12.75 -13.54 0.77
N SER A 306 11.44 -13.70 0.53
CA SER A 306 10.42 -12.79 1.06
C SER A 306 10.28 -12.89 2.57
N SER A 307 9.61 -11.92 3.19
CA SER A 307 9.28 -11.92 4.62
C SER A 307 7.98 -12.67 4.97
N TYR A 308 7.26 -13.20 3.98
CA TYR A 308 6.02 -13.94 4.22
C TYR A 308 6.28 -15.27 4.96
N PRO A 309 5.35 -15.69 5.84
CA PRO A 309 5.40 -17.02 6.45
C PRO A 309 5.43 -18.11 5.38
N LYS A 310 6.16 -19.18 5.64
CA LYS A 310 6.47 -20.20 4.61
C LYS A 310 6.29 -21.62 5.08
N LEU A 311 5.88 -22.47 4.14
CA LEU A 311 6.15 -23.91 4.14
C LEU A 311 7.34 -24.15 3.22
N GLU A 312 8.43 -24.66 3.75
CA GLU A 312 9.59 -25.01 2.93
C GLU A 312 9.59 -26.48 2.54
N THR A 313 9.55 -26.74 1.23
CA THR A 313 9.57 -28.09 0.70
C THR A 313 10.99 -28.58 0.45
N MET A 314 11.30 -29.81 0.89
CA MET A 314 12.58 -30.47 0.64
C MET A 314 12.37 -31.95 0.22
N ARG A 315 13.28 -32.43 -0.58
CA ARG A 315 13.36 -33.85 -0.94
C ARG A 315 14.78 -34.32 -0.79
N ARG A 316 14.97 -35.50 -0.15
CA ARG A 316 16.29 -36.09 0.11
C ARG A 316 17.16 -36.16 -1.13
N VAL A 317 16.58 -36.53 -2.26
CA VAL A 317 17.30 -36.69 -3.54
C VAL A 317 17.67 -35.35 -4.20
N ILE A 318 17.18 -34.22 -3.69
CA ILE A 318 17.43 -32.87 -4.24
C ILE A 318 18.30 -32.05 -3.30
N SER A 319 17.84 -31.82 -2.08
CA SER A 319 18.55 -31.06 -1.04
C SER A 319 17.93 -31.30 0.33
N THR A 320 18.78 -31.41 1.34
CA THR A 320 18.42 -31.48 2.75
C THR A 320 18.77 -30.15 3.47
N GLU A 321 19.27 -29.16 2.72
CA GLU A 321 19.63 -27.85 3.25
C GLU A 321 18.48 -26.84 3.02
N PRO A 322 18.02 -26.12 4.07
CA PRO A 322 17.09 -25.03 3.95
C PRO A 322 17.64 -23.92 3.06
N VAL A 323 16.77 -23.32 2.23
CA VAL A 323 17.11 -22.19 1.36
C VAL A 323 16.31 -20.93 1.67
N CYS A 324 15.35 -21.03 2.59
CA CYS A 324 14.53 -19.92 3.03
C CYS A 324 15.14 -19.25 4.28
N ARG A 325 14.69 -18.02 4.58
CA ARG A 325 15.02 -17.36 5.86
C ARG A 325 14.33 -18.13 6.98
N GLN A 326 15.10 -18.66 7.92
CA GLN A 326 14.62 -19.54 8.98
C GLN A 326 13.50 -18.91 9.80
N GLU A 327 13.59 -17.60 10.11
CA GLU A 327 12.60 -16.85 10.87
C GLU A 327 11.22 -16.77 10.18
N THR A 328 11.14 -17.11 8.90
CA THR A 328 9.88 -17.10 8.14
C THR A 328 9.32 -18.52 7.91
N VAL A 329 10.08 -19.56 8.26
CA VAL A 329 9.66 -20.95 8.03
C VAL A 329 8.78 -21.44 9.17
N LEU A 330 7.52 -21.72 8.87
CA LEU A 330 6.56 -22.26 9.83
C LEU A 330 6.68 -23.78 9.96
N ALA A 331 7.01 -24.45 8.87
CA ALA A 331 7.24 -25.89 8.85
C ALA A 331 8.04 -26.30 7.62
N TYR A 332 8.78 -27.38 7.76
CA TYR A 332 9.40 -28.11 6.66
C TYR A 332 8.47 -29.25 6.19
N VAL A 333 8.26 -29.33 4.87
CA VAL A 333 7.49 -30.42 4.26
C VAL A 333 8.45 -31.30 3.44
N THR A 334 8.65 -32.54 3.88
CA THR A 334 9.74 -33.37 3.38
C THR A 334 9.32 -34.81 3.14
N ASP A 335 10.17 -35.57 2.45
CA ASP A 335 10.08 -37.05 2.33
C ASP A 335 11.04 -37.77 3.27
N PHE A 336 11.60 -37.05 4.26
CA PHE A 336 12.53 -37.58 5.26
C PHE A 336 12.33 -36.91 6.62
N GLY A 337 12.78 -37.54 7.69
CA GLY A 337 12.62 -37.06 9.06
C GLY A 337 13.48 -35.83 9.38
N GLY A 338 13.08 -35.07 10.40
CA GLY A 338 13.71 -33.82 10.82
C GLY A 338 15.19 -33.88 11.16
N GLY A 339 15.72 -35.03 11.60
CA GLY A 339 17.15 -35.22 11.88
C GLY A 339 18.07 -35.19 10.64
N GLY A 340 17.49 -35.17 9.44
CA GLY A 340 18.22 -35.02 8.18
C GLY A 340 18.34 -33.57 7.67
N ILE A 341 17.78 -32.59 8.34
CA ILE A 341 17.78 -31.18 7.91
C ILE A 341 18.93 -30.43 8.59
N GLN A 342 19.89 -29.95 7.81
CA GLN A 342 21.02 -29.17 8.33
C GLN A 342 20.56 -27.76 8.69
N GLY A 343 20.99 -27.23 9.85
CA GLY A 343 20.67 -25.87 10.29
C GLY A 343 19.20 -25.60 10.59
N LYS A 344 18.40 -26.65 10.79
CA LYS A 344 17.00 -26.55 11.24
C LYS A 344 16.94 -25.91 12.63
N TRP A 345 15.99 -25.02 12.86
CA TRP A 345 15.63 -24.61 14.22
C TRP A 345 14.93 -25.79 14.92
N ASP A 346 15.35 -26.09 16.15
CA ASP A 346 14.87 -27.28 16.87
C ASP A 346 13.35 -27.30 17.03
N GLU A 347 12.71 -26.14 17.17
CA GLU A 347 11.27 -25.98 17.35
C GLU A 347 10.47 -26.00 16.03
N THR A 348 11.12 -25.91 14.85
CA THR A 348 10.39 -25.86 13.57
C THR A 348 9.84 -27.27 13.23
N PRO A 349 8.51 -27.41 13.10
CA PRO A 349 7.89 -28.70 12.80
C PRO A 349 8.30 -29.24 11.43
N VAL A 350 8.33 -30.59 11.33
CA VAL A 350 8.59 -31.29 10.07
C VAL A 350 7.43 -32.23 9.77
N TYR A 351 6.82 -32.03 8.63
CA TYR A 351 5.70 -32.85 8.17
C TYR A 351 6.07 -33.63 6.91
N PRO A 352 5.66 -34.88 6.80
CA PRO A 352 5.72 -35.59 5.52
C PRO A 352 4.66 -35.01 4.56
N PHE A 353 4.91 -35.08 3.24
CA PHE A 353 3.96 -34.61 2.22
C PHE A 353 2.57 -35.24 2.33
N GLN A 354 2.48 -36.43 2.90
CA GLN A 354 1.23 -37.16 3.08
C GLN A 354 0.42 -36.70 4.30
N ASP A 355 1.05 -35.98 5.24
CA ASP A 355 0.38 -35.48 6.45
C ASP A 355 -0.36 -34.16 6.17
N MET A 356 -1.30 -34.23 5.22
CA MET A 356 -2.03 -33.06 4.76
C MET A 356 -2.88 -32.44 5.88
N ASP A 357 -3.37 -33.21 6.82
CA ASP A 357 -4.20 -32.73 7.90
C ASP A 357 -3.46 -31.75 8.80
N ARG A 358 -2.25 -32.11 9.25
CA ARG A 358 -1.41 -31.20 10.06
C ARG A 358 -0.94 -29.98 9.28
N ILE A 359 -0.63 -30.15 7.99
CA ILE A 359 -0.26 -29.03 7.13
C ILE A 359 -1.45 -28.07 7.00
N LEU A 360 -2.66 -28.57 6.79
CA LEU A 360 -3.88 -27.74 6.70
C LEU A 360 -4.21 -27.05 8.03
N GLU A 361 -4.05 -27.71 9.17
CA GLU A 361 -4.21 -27.09 10.49
C GLU A 361 -3.29 -25.88 10.64
N LEU A 362 -2.03 -26.01 10.22
CA LEU A 362 -1.07 -24.90 10.27
C LEU A 362 -1.48 -23.76 9.33
N VAL A 363 -1.92 -24.08 8.11
CA VAL A 363 -2.42 -23.07 7.15
C VAL A 363 -3.63 -22.33 7.69
N ILE A 364 -4.58 -23.05 8.32
CA ILE A 364 -5.78 -22.44 8.94
C ILE A 364 -5.38 -21.52 10.09
N LYS A 365 -4.42 -21.89 10.94
CA LYS A 365 -3.89 -21.02 11.99
C LYS A 365 -3.29 -19.74 11.42
N VAL A 366 -2.58 -19.80 10.29
CA VAL A 366 -2.08 -18.61 9.59
C VAL A 366 -3.25 -17.73 9.15
N MET A 367 -4.30 -18.31 8.56
CA MET A 367 -5.49 -17.57 8.14
C MET A 367 -6.20 -16.92 9.34
N ASP A 368 -6.29 -17.61 10.47
CA ASP A 368 -6.94 -17.08 11.69
C ASP A 368 -6.10 -15.99 12.37
N GLY A 369 -4.78 -16.11 12.35
CA GLY A 369 -3.87 -15.07 12.83
C GLY A 369 -3.91 -13.77 12.02
N TYR A 370 -4.39 -13.83 10.79
CA TYR A 370 -4.64 -12.66 9.93
C TYR A 370 -6.06 -12.07 10.10
N LYS A 371 -6.91 -12.71 10.91
CA LYS A 371 -8.27 -12.19 11.24
C LYS A 371 -8.26 -11.28 12.47
N GLY A 372 -7.10 -11.10 13.13
CA GLY A 372 -6.91 -10.26 14.31
C GLY A 372 -6.26 -8.93 14.03
#